data_510bd13a3f2aec8150fe0d7cd79621f6
#
_entry.id   510bd13a3f2aec8150fe0d7cd79621f6
#
_cell.length_a   1.000
_cell.length_b   1.000
_cell.length_c   1.000
_cell.angle_alpha   90.00
_cell.angle_beta   90.00
_cell.angle_gamma   90.00
#
_symmetry.space_group_name_H-M   'P 1'
#
loop_
_entity.id
_entity.type
_entity.pdbx_description
1 polymer ?
#
loop_
_entity_poly.entity_id
_entity_poly.type
_entity_poly.pdbx_seq_one_letter_code
_entity_poly.pdbx_strand_id
1 'polypeptide(L)'
;IFEEKSEAFTVGISLSSDEKYFFITTSDHNTSEQYYFEVTEKKPKPKLIKKRKKGVIYSVNSWGGYFYCHTNDDAEDFKIERCDDLSNQKWEIYIAAKEEVLIGGLIFLNDWIIRGEKSNALGKLFVRNKQTGIEEELKFTDESVIVPSVSLIQRNKDTDSVYLSYSSPKTPGKTYLYNLKTKEKKLVKEQEIPSGHNPD
;
A
#
# COMPACT_ATOMS: atom_id res chain seq x y z
N ILE A 1 -11.88 -18.46 16.87
CA ILE A 1 -12.47 -17.25 16.27
C ILE A 1 -12.73 -17.46 14.78
N PHE A 2 -11.75 -17.98 14.04
CA PHE A 2 -11.85 -18.23 12.61
C PHE A 2 -11.09 -19.51 12.24
N GLU A 3 -11.65 -20.30 11.34
CA GLU A 3 -11.05 -21.52 10.80
C GLU A 3 -11.26 -21.56 9.29
N GLU A 4 -10.18 -21.67 8.52
CA GLU A 4 -10.22 -21.97 7.08
C GLU A 4 -10.22 -23.48 6.90
N LYS A 5 -11.19 -24.00 6.14
CA LYS A 5 -11.34 -25.43 5.91
C LYS A 5 -10.56 -25.96 4.73
N SER A 6 -10.13 -25.07 3.85
CA SER A 6 -9.37 -25.45 2.67
C SER A 6 -7.89 -25.51 2.99
N GLU A 7 -7.25 -26.65 2.78
CA GLU A 7 -5.80 -26.81 2.96
C GLU A 7 -4.97 -26.01 1.94
N ALA A 8 -5.60 -25.55 0.85
CA ALA A 8 -4.95 -24.73 -0.18
C ALA A 8 -4.80 -23.26 0.22
N PHE A 9 -5.48 -22.82 1.29
CA PHE A 9 -5.49 -21.42 1.72
C PHE A 9 -4.70 -21.22 3.01
N THR A 10 -3.87 -20.18 3.03
CA THR A 10 -3.22 -19.70 4.23
C THR A 10 -4.09 -18.67 4.94
N VAL A 11 -3.92 -18.52 6.25
CA VAL A 11 -4.66 -17.54 7.06
C VAL A 11 -3.68 -16.58 7.72
N GLY A 12 -3.95 -15.30 7.59
CA GLY A 12 -3.22 -14.22 8.25
C GLY A 12 -4.16 -13.27 8.98
N ILE A 13 -3.64 -12.54 9.96
CA ILE A 13 -4.35 -11.47 10.63
C ILE A 13 -3.52 -10.19 10.59
N SER A 14 -4.15 -9.07 10.32
CA SER A 14 -3.51 -7.74 10.30
C SER A 14 -4.39 -6.70 10.99
N LEU A 15 -3.74 -5.65 11.49
CA LEU A 15 -4.40 -4.49 12.05
C LEU A 15 -4.58 -3.44 10.94
N SER A 16 -5.73 -2.75 10.91
CA SER A 16 -5.96 -1.63 10.02
C SER A 16 -4.97 -0.47 10.28
N SER A 17 -4.76 0.38 9.27
CA SER A 17 -3.84 1.52 9.40
C SER A 17 -4.28 2.54 10.47
N ASP A 18 -5.58 2.65 10.74
CA ASP A 18 -6.16 3.49 11.81
C ASP A 18 -6.35 2.75 13.15
N GLU A 19 -5.88 1.48 13.22
CA GLU A 19 -5.91 0.62 14.41
C GLU A 19 -7.33 0.35 14.98
N LYS A 20 -8.37 0.50 14.15
CA LYS A 20 -9.76 0.28 14.57
C LYS A 20 -10.28 -1.12 14.31
N TYR A 21 -9.70 -1.80 13.31
CA TYR A 21 -10.18 -3.10 12.84
C TYR A 21 -9.05 -4.12 12.73
N PHE A 22 -9.37 -5.36 13.05
CA PHE A 22 -8.58 -6.51 12.61
C PHE A 22 -9.18 -7.06 11.32
N PHE A 23 -8.29 -7.38 10.37
CA PHE A 23 -8.62 -8.09 9.15
C PHE A 23 -8.02 -9.50 9.19
N ILE A 24 -8.86 -10.50 9.00
CA ILE A 24 -8.43 -11.88 8.77
C ILE A 24 -8.44 -12.09 7.27
N THR A 25 -7.30 -12.43 6.70
CA THR A 25 -7.16 -12.71 5.27
C THR A 25 -6.93 -14.20 5.09
N THR A 26 -7.73 -14.81 4.23
CA THR A 26 -7.47 -16.17 3.73
C THR A 26 -7.14 -16.09 2.25
N SER A 27 -6.05 -16.71 1.82
CA SER A 27 -5.60 -16.60 0.44
C SER A 27 -4.77 -17.79 -0.01
N ASP A 28 -4.84 -18.08 -1.30
CA ASP A 28 -3.83 -18.83 -2.05
C ASP A 28 -3.01 -17.86 -2.91
N HIS A 29 -2.35 -18.35 -3.96
CA HIS A 29 -1.49 -17.54 -4.82
C HIS A 29 -2.25 -16.56 -5.75
N ASN A 30 -3.55 -16.75 -6.01
CA ASN A 30 -4.33 -15.94 -6.94
C ASN A 30 -5.76 -15.60 -6.49
N THR A 31 -6.14 -15.98 -5.28
CA THR A 31 -7.49 -15.77 -4.76
C THR A 31 -7.42 -15.37 -3.30
N SER A 32 -8.18 -14.37 -2.89
CA SER A 32 -8.26 -13.98 -1.48
C SER A 32 -9.68 -13.75 -1.02
N GLU A 33 -9.86 -13.81 0.30
CA GLU A 33 -11.08 -13.47 1.01
C GLU A 33 -10.72 -12.83 2.34
N GLN A 34 -11.45 -11.79 2.74
CA GLN A 34 -11.19 -11.12 4.01
C GLN A 34 -12.44 -11.02 4.87
N TYR A 35 -12.17 -11.12 6.17
CA TYR A 35 -13.13 -10.89 7.23
C TYR A 35 -12.61 -9.77 8.13
N TYR A 36 -13.50 -9.08 8.83
CA TYR A 36 -13.15 -8.01 9.75
C TYR A 36 -13.92 -8.08 11.05
N PHE A 37 -13.36 -7.48 12.09
CA PHE A 37 -14.02 -7.19 13.36
C PHE A 37 -13.35 -5.98 14.01
N GLU A 38 -14.09 -5.29 14.89
CA GLU A 38 -13.55 -4.13 15.59
C GLU A 38 -12.57 -4.55 16.69
N VAL A 39 -11.52 -3.76 16.91
CA VAL A 39 -10.50 -3.98 17.95
C VAL A 39 -11.14 -4.02 19.35
N THR A 40 -12.24 -3.29 19.55
CA THR A 40 -12.96 -3.19 20.83
C THR A 40 -13.83 -4.40 21.16
N GLU A 41 -14.08 -5.31 20.20
CA GLU A 41 -14.93 -6.49 20.41
C GLU A 41 -14.26 -7.51 21.35
N LYS A 42 -14.82 -7.74 22.54
CA LYS A 42 -14.31 -8.73 23.50
C LYS A 42 -14.51 -10.19 23.07
N LYS A 43 -15.53 -10.45 22.26
CA LYS A 43 -15.86 -11.76 21.68
C LYS A 43 -16.10 -11.59 20.19
N PRO A 44 -15.05 -11.40 19.40
CA PRO A 44 -15.20 -11.03 18.00
C PRO A 44 -15.89 -12.14 17.20
N LYS A 45 -16.80 -11.71 16.34
CA LYS A 45 -17.43 -12.51 15.30
C LYS A 45 -17.03 -11.95 13.96
N PRO A 46 -15.99 -12.51 13.30
CA PRO A 46 -15.50 -11.98 12.04
C PRO A 46 -16.61 -11.92 10.99
N LYS A 47 -16.80 -10.76 10.40
CA LYS A 47 -17.78 -10.50 9.34
C LYS A 47 -17.08 -10.55 7.99
N LEU A 48 -17.67 -11.27 7.04
CA LEU A 48 -17.15 -11.36 5.67
C LEU A 48 -17.24 -9.98 4.98
N ILE A 49 -16.16 -9.58 4.29
CA ILE A 49 -16.15 -8.37 3.46
C ILE A 49 -16.71 -8.69 2.07
N LYS A 50 -15.96 -9.45 1.27
CA LYS A 50 -16.39 -9.92 -0.05
C LYS A 50 -16.13 -11.43 -0.15
N LYS A 51 -17.08 -12.18 -0.72
CA LYS A 51 -16.89 -13.61 -0.97
C LYS A 51 -15.78 -13.81 -2.00
N ARG A 52 -14.92 -14.82 -1.76
CA ARG A 52 -13.85 -15.17 -2.70
C ARG A 52 -14.40 -15.53 -4.09
N LYS A 53 -13.71 -15.04 -5.10
CA LYS A 53 -13.93 -15.35 -6.52
C LYS A 53 -12.59 -15.82 -7.08
N LYS A 54 -12.59 -16.99 -7.72
CA LYS A 54 -11.35 -17.58 -8.28
C LYS A 54 -10.65 -16.59 -9.20
N GLY A 55 -9.36 -16.38 -8.99
CA GLY A 55 -8.53 -15.44 -9.76
C GLY A 55 -8.66 -13.98 -9.29
N VAL A 56 -9.45 -13.71 -8.24
CA VAL A 56 -9.56 -12.36 -7.67
C VAL A 56 -8.81 -12.28 -6.35
N ILE A 57 -7.87 -11.35 -6.33
CA ILE A 57 -7.13 -10.96 -5.13
C ILE A 57 -7.67 -9.61 -4.68
N TYR A 58 -7.97 -9.46 -3.40
CA TYR A 58 -8.25 -8.17 -2.81
C TYR A 58 -7.71 -8.06 -1.39
N SER A 59 -7.42 -6.83 -0.99
CA SER A 59 -7.10 -6.48 0.39
C SER A 59 -7.77 -5.16 0.77
N VAL A 60 -8.34 -5.14 1.97
CA VAL A 60 -9.00 -3.95 2.52
C VAL A 60 -8.18 -3.37 3.65
N ASN A 61 -8.10 -2.06 3.71
CA ASN A 61 -7.54 -1.32 4.82
C ASN A 61 -8.48 -0.19 5.25
N SER A 62 -8.39 0.26 6.49
CA SER A 62 -9.20 1.35 7.02
C SER A 62 -8.34 2.57 7.35
N TRP A 63 -8.79 3.75 6.92
CA TRP A 63 -8.17 5.02 7.22
C TRP A 63 -9.11 6.21 7.05
N GLY A 64 -9.14 7.11 8.03
CA GLY A 64 -9.84 8.39 7.91
C GLY A 64 -11.34 8.29 7.68
N GLY A 65 -12.00 7.25 8.19
CA GLY A 65 -13.43 7.03 8.05
C GLY A 65 -13.83 6.30 6.76
N TYR A 66 -12.86 5.83 5.98
CA TYR A 66 -13.09 5.03 4.77
C TYR A 66 -12.40 3.68 4.84
N PHE A 67 -12.97 2.70 4.15
CA PHE A 67 -12.32 1.44 3.81
C PHE A 67 -11.86 1.50 2.38
N TYR A 68 -10.61 1.11 2.13
CA TYR A 68 -9.97 1.09 0.82
C TYR A 68 -9.71 -0.35 0.42
N CYS A 69 -10.25 -0.75 -0.72
CA CYS A 69 -10.10 -2.09 -1.28
C CYS A 69 -9.18 -2.03 -2.51
N HIS A 70 -7.99 -2.58 -2.38
CA HIS A 70 -7.07 -2.80 -3.49
C HIS A 70 -7.40 -4.16 -4.10
N THR A 71 -7.75 -4.22 -5.39
CA THR A 71 -8.27 -5.44 -6.02
C THR A 71 -8.00 -5.49 -7.52
N ASN A 72 -7.88 -6.72 -8.04
CA ASN A 72 -7.86 -7.00 -9.47
C ASN A 72 -9.23 -7.44 -10.03
N ASP A 73 -10.32 -7.31 -9.26
CA ASP A 73 -11.68 -7.62 -9.75
C ASP A 73 -12.08 -6.66 -10.86
N ASP A 74 -12.28 -7.17 -12.08
CA ASP A 74 -12.48 -6.39 -13.31
C ASP A 74 -11.38 -5.32 -13.55
N ALA A 75 -10.12 -5.66 -13.20
CA ALA A 75 -8.97 -4.76 -13.32
C ALA A 75 -7.66 -5.56 -13.30
N GLU A 76 -7.15 -5.99 -14.44
CA GLU A 76 -5.97 -6.86 -14.57
C GLU A 76 -4.76 -6.37 -13.74
N ASP A 77 -4.45 -5.07 -13.84
CA ASP A 77 -3.36 -4.40 -13.12
C ASP A 77 -3.81 -3.67 -11.85
N PHE A 78 -4.90 -4.15 -11.24
CA PHE A 78 -5.50 -3.62 -10.02
C PHE A 78 -6.15 -2.25 -10.16
N LYS A 79 -6.99 -1.96 -9.20
CA LYS A 79 -7.65 -0.68 -8.92
C LYS A 79 -7.80 -0.52 -7.41
N ILE A 80 -8.18 0.67 -6.97
CA ILE A 80 -8.54 0.91 -5.59
C ILE A 80 -9.96 1.45 -5.54
N GLU A 81 -10.81 0.75 -4.84
CA GLU A 81 -12.16 1.18 -4.49
C GLU A 81 -12.18 1.67 -3.04
N ARG A 82 -13.16 2.49 -2.68
CA ARG A 82 -13.40 2.86 -1.29
C ARG A 82 -14.88 2.84 -0.95
N CYS A 83 -15.20 2.65 0.32
CA CYS A 83 -16.54 2.85 0.88
C CYS A 83 -16.42 3.39 2.30
N ASP A 84 -17.49 3.98 2.81
CA ASP A 84 -17.58 4.48 4.19
C ASP A 84 -18.15 3.44 5.16
N ASP A 85 -18.83 2.42 4.65
CA ASP A 85 -19.47 1.39 5.45
C ASP A 85 -19.40 0.01 4.78
N LEU A 86 -18.76 -0.95 5.45
CA LEU A 86 -18.67 -2.33 4.99
C LEU A 86 -20.00 -3.10 5.07
N SER A 87 -21.00 -2.62 5.81
CA SER A 87 -22.29 -3.29 5.91
C SER A 87 -23.14 -3.14 4.66
N ASN A 88 -23.06 -2.00 3.97
CA ASN A 88 -23.78 -1.71 2.73
C ASN A 88 -22.94 -1.97 1.49
N GLN A 89 -21.62 -2.03 1.63
CA GLN A 89 -20.64 -2.33 0.58
C GLN A 89 -20.83 -1.50 -0.71
N LYS A 90 -21.16 -0.24 -0.57
CA LYS A 90 -21.26 0.70 -1.69
C LYS A 90 -19.85 1.19 -2.07
N TRP A 91 -19.16 0.36 -2.82
CA TRP A 91 -17.81 0.67 -3.29
C TRP A 91 -17.84 1.66 -4.45
N GLU A 92 -17.04 2.72 -4.37
CA GLU A 92 -16.78 3.67 -5.44
C GLU A 92 -15.32 3.62 -5.87
N ILE A 93 -15.04 3.91 -7.12
CA ILE A 93 -13.66 3.96 -7.63
C ILE A 93 -12.92 5.12 -6.98
N TYR A 94 -11.84 4.81 -6.27
CA TYR A 94 -10.92 5.79 -5.72
C TYR A 94 -9.71 6.02 -6.63
N ILE A 95 -9.09 4.94 -7.12
CA ILE A 95 -8.06 4.95 -8.16
C ILE A 95 -8.50 3.94 -9.22
N ALA A 96 -8.80 4.45 -10.41
CA ALA A 96 -9.20 3.60 -11.53
C ALA A 96 -8.03 2.74 -12.03
N ALA A 97 -8.34 1.55 -12.54
CA ALA A 97 -7.39 0.76 -13.31
C ALA A 97 -6.87 1.57 -14.50
N LYS A 98 -5.62 1.38 -14.84
CA LYS A 98 -4.95 1.97 -15.99
C LYS A 98 -4.34 0.86 -16.83
N GLU A 99 -4.47 0.93 -18.13
CA GLU A 99 -3.87 -0.04 -19.04
C GLU A 99 -2.33 -0.06 -18.87
N GLU A 100 -1.76 -1.25 -18.74
CA GLU A 100 -0.32 -1.49 -18.55
C GLU A 100 0.31 -0.77 -17.34
N VAL A 101 -0.50 -0.42 -16.34
CA VAL A 101 -0.02 0.20 -15.10
C VAL A 101 -0.47 -0.60 -13.89
N LEU A 102 0.45 -1.32 -13.28
CA LEU A 102 0.21 -2.01 -12.03
C LEU A 102 0.02 -1.00 -10.89
N ILE A 103 -1.19 -0.93 -10.37
CA ILE A 103 -1.54 -0.07 -9.23
C ILE A 103 -1.13 -0.77 -7.94
N GLY A 104 -0.30 -0.14 -7.13
CA GLY A 104 0.09 -0.63 -5.79
C GLY A 104 -0.91 -0.26 -4.70
N GLY A 105 -0.70 -0.84 -3.52
CA GLY A 105 -1.48 -0.51 -2.33
C GLY A 105 -1.22 0.91 -1.81
N LEU A 106 -2.00 1.30 -0.81
CA LEU A 106 -1.91 2.62 -0.18
C LEU A 106 -1.11 2.56 1.14
N ILE A 107 -0.31 3.58 1.38
CA ILE A 107 0.31 3.88 2.66
C ILE A 107 -0.32 5.18 3.19
N PHE A 108 -0.72 5.18 4.46
CA PHE A 108 -1.44 6.29 5.08
C PHE A 108 -0.60 6.97 6.15
N LEU A 109 -0.57 8.30 6.08
CA LEU A 109 -0.17 9.22 7.14
C LEU A 109 -1.34 10.18 7.43
N ASN A 110 -1.27 10.95 8.52
CA ASN A 110 -2.39 11.84 8.89
C ASN A 110 -2.76 12.80 7.75
N ASP A 111 -1.77 13.43 7.13
CA ASP A 111 -1.99 14.41 6.07
C ASP A 111 -1.70 13.89 4.66
N TRP A 112 -1.20 12.65 4.52
CA TRP A 112 -0.72 12.12 3.25
C TRP A 112 -1.23 10.72 2.95
N ILE A 113 -1.43 10.44 1.66
CA ILE A 113 -1.64 9.10 1.13
C ILE A 113 -0.57 8.87 0.06
N ILE A 114 0.16 7.77 0.17
CA ILE A 114 1.22 7.42 -0.78
C ILE A 114 0.82 6.14 -1.51
N ARG A 115 1.09 6.11 -2.81
CA ARG A 115 0.79 4.99 -3.70
C ARG A 115 1.98 4.73 -4.62
N GLY A 116 2.27 3.44 -4.84
CA GLY A 116 3.19 3.01 -5.90
C GLY A 116 2.43 2.69 -7.18
N GLU A 117 3.03 2.97 -8.33
CA GLU A 117 2.62 2.46 -9.64
C GLU A 117 3.83 1.86 -10.35
N LYS A 118 3.60 0.88 -11.23
CA LYS A 118 4.66 0.29 -12.06
C LYS A 118 4.16 0.18 -13.50
N SER A 119 4.90 0.75 -14.43
CA SER A 119 4.63 0.67 -15.87
C SER A 119 5.97 0.49 -16.61
N ASN A 120 5.98 -0.36 -17.65
CA ASN A 120 7.20 -0.67 -18.41
C ASN A 120 8.39 -1.04 -17.52
N ALA A 121 8.15 -1.83 -16.47
CA ALA A 121 9.09 -2.21 -15.42
C ALA A 121 9.62 -1.05 -14.56
N LEU A 122 9.21 0.19 -14.79
CA LEU A 122 9.62 1.36 -14.02
C LEU A 122 8.61 1.67 -12.92
N GLY A 123 9.14 1.83 -11.69
CA GLY A 123 8.35 2.20 -10.53
C GLY A 123 8.22 3.72 -10.39
N LYS A 124 7.05 4.16 -9.96
CA LYS A 124 6.74 5.53 -9.59
C LYS A 124 6.05 5.59 -8.24
N LEU A 125 6.25 6.66 -7.52
CA LEU A 125 5.54 6.95 -6.29
C LEU A 125 4.69 8.21 -6.46
N PHE A 126 3.45 8.16 -6.00
CA PHE A 126 2.54 9.29 -5.98
C PHE A 126 2.20 9.63 -4.53
N VAL A 127 2.15 10.90 -4.24
CA VAL A 127 1.76 11.40 -2.93
C VAL A 127 0.58 12.36 -3.07
N ARG A 128 -0.44 12.14 -2.26
CA ARG A 128 -1.63 12.99 -2.20
C ARG A 128 -1.70 13.67 -0.84
N ASN A 129 -1.79 14.99 -0.86
CA ASN A 129 -2.12 15.76 0.33
C ASN A 129 -3.62 15.65 0.60
N LYS A 130 -4.01 15.21 1.79
CA LYS A 130 -5.42 14.98 2.15
C LYS A 130 -6.21 16.27 2.34
N GLN A 131 -5.55 17.35 2.77
CA GLN A 131 -6.20 18.63 3.02
C GLN A 131 -6.53 19.36 1.72
N THR A 132 -5.59 19.38 0.78
CA THR A 132 -5.75 20.07 -0.51
C THR A 132 -6.34 19.17 -1.60
N GLY A 133 -6.24 17.83 -1.43
CA GLY A 133 -6.61 16.85 -2.44
C GLY A 133 -5.64 16.76 -3.64
N ILE A 134 -4.56 17.58 -3.63
CA ILE A 134 -3.57 17.57 -4.70
C ILE A 134 -2.74 16.28 -4.63
N GLU A 135 -2.60 15.62 -5.77
CA GLU A 135 -1.74 14.46 -5.97
C GLU A 135 -0.61 14.79 -6.94
N GLU A 136 0.61 14.41 -6.62
CA GLU A 136 1.78 14.62 -7.46
C GLU A 136 2.68 13.38 -7.48
N GLU A 137 3.43 13.21 -8.57
CA GLU A 137 4.53 12.22 -8.64
C GLU A 137 5.67 12.67 -7.73
N LEU A 138 6.13 11.78 -6.87
CA LEU A 138 7.21 12.04 -5.95
C LEU A 138 8.56 11.86 -6.66
N LYS A 139 9.12 12.96 -7.14
CA LYS A 139 10.44 13.00 -7.77
C LYS A 139 11.49 13.35 -6.73
N PHE A 140 12.37 12.42 -6.41
CA PHE A 140 13.42 12.58 -5.38
C PHE A 140 14.83 12.25 -5.87
N THR A 141 14.96 11.88 -7.15
CA THR A 141 16.22 11.68 -7.89
C THR A 141 16.06 12.11 -9.33
N ASP A 142 17.14 12.47 -9.98
CA ASP A 142 17.19 12.84 -11.41
C ASP A 142 17.33 11.59 -12.31
N GLU A 143 17.52 10.42 -11.73
CA GLU A 143 17.60 9.16 -12.45
C GLU A 143 16.20 8.72 -12.92
N SER A 144 16.07 8.38 -14.20
CA SER A 144 14.79 7.96 -14.81
C SER A 144 14.51 6.47 -14.63
N VAL A 145 15.53 5.64 -14.50
CA VAL A 145 15.41 4.19 -14.35
C VAL A 145 15.72 3.82 -12.91
N ILE A 146 14.72 3.79 -12.07
CA ILE A 146 14.87 3.49 -10.65
C ILE A 146 13.87 2.39 -10.20
N VAL A 147 14.22 1.71 -9.11
CA VAL A 147 13.31 0.87 -8.34
C VAL A 147 13.02 1.57 -7.02
N PRO A 148 11.97 2.39 -6.96
CA PRO A 148 11.66 3.16 -5.77
C PRO A 148 10.87 2.31 -4.76
N SER A 149 11.07 2.59 -3.49
CA SER A 149 10.23 2.08 -2.42
C SER A 149 10.03 3.13 -1.33
N VAL A 150 8.94 3.00 -0.59
CA VAL A 150 8.62 3.88 0.52
C VAL A 150 8.25 3.04 1.74
N SER A 151 8.72 3.46 2.89
CA SER A 151 8.33 2.86 4.17
C SER A 151 8.11 3.92 5.25
N LEU A 152 7.27 3.57 6.21
CA LEU A 152 7.03 4.42 7.37
C LEU A 152 8.24 4.38 8.30
N ILE A 153 8.54 5.51 8.94
CA ILE A 153 9.62 5.60 9.94
C ILE A 153 9.29 4.75 11.16
N GLN A 154 8.05 4.82 11.58
CA GLN A 154 7.48 4.09 12.72
C GLN A 154 5.99 3.88 12.49
N ARG A 155 5.28 3.30 13.46
CA ARG A 155 3.81 3.23 13.43
C ARG A 155 3.14 4.61 13.56
N ASN A 156 3.91 5.64 13.97
CA ASN A 156 3.38 7.00 14.07
C ASN A 156 2.96 7.51 12.69
N LYS A 157 1.70 7.87 12.56
CA LYS A 157 1.10 8.43 11.35
C LYS A 157 1.10 9.97 11.35
N ASP A 158 1.39 10.58 12.51
CA ASP A 158 1.46 12.05 12.68
C ASP A 158 2.88 12.55 12.36
N THR A 159 3.22 12.44 11.08
CA THR A 159 4.50 12.89 10.56
C THR A 159 4.38 13.21 9.07
N ASP A 160 5.17 14.18 8.61
CA ASP A 160 5.38 14.46 7.19
C ASP A 160 6.56 13.68 6.60
N SER A 161 7.22 12.84 7.38
CA SER A 161 8.47 12.19 6.97
C SER A 161 8.30 10.69 6.74
N VAL A 162 9.00 10.19 5.72
CA VAL A 162 9.05 8.78 5.34
C VAL A 162 10.47 8.38 4.98
N TYR A 163 10.77 7.08 5.00
CA TYR A 163 11.95 6.57 4.33
C TYR A 163 11.64 6.32 2.85
N LEU A 164 12.40 6.96 1.97
CA LEU A 164 12.43 6.68 0.55
C LEU A 164 13.72 5.94 0.22
N SER A 165 13.59 4.81 -0.45
CA SER A 165 14.73 4.05 -0.92
C SER A 165 14.65 3.88 -2.42
N TYR A 166 15.78 3.85 -3.09
CA TYR A 166 15.87 3.44 -4.48
C TYR A 166 17.22 2.80 -4.79
N SER A 167 17.26 2.07 -5.87
CA SER A 167 18.46 1.65 -6.58
C SER A 167 18.26 1.83 -8.07
N SER A 168 19.36 1.93 -8.80
CA SER A 168 19.36 1.98 -10.27
C SER A 168 20.53 1.15 -10.81
N PRO A 169 20.62 0.97 -12.14
CA PRO A 169 21.79 0.36 -12.75
C PRO A 169 23.12 1.10 -12.45
N LYS A 170 23.04 2.41 -12.17
CA LYS A 170 24.19 3.25 -11.85
C LYS A 170 24.40 3.49 -10.36
N THR A 171 23.36 3.34 -9.56
CA THR A 171 23.39 3.75 -8.15
C THR A 171 23.05 2.58 -7.23
N PRO A 172 24.00 2.21 -6.32
CA PRO A 172 23.72 1.27 -5.24
C PRO A 172 22.51 1.70 -4.39
N GLY A 173 21.91 0.76 -3.69
CA GLY A 173 20.75 1.05 -2.87
C GLY A 173 20.97 2.20 -1.90
N LYS A 174 20.16 3.26 -1.99
CA LYS A 174 20.17 4.43 -1.09
C LYS A 174 18.85 4.57 -0.36
N THR A 175 18.91 4.94 0.91
CA THR A 175 17.73 5.25 1.72
C THR A 175 17.85 6.67 2.25
N TYR A 176 16.81 7.44 2.05
CA TYR A 176 16.68 8.82 2.52
C TYR A 176 15.56 8.95 3.54
N LEU A 177 15.79 9.75 4.56
CA LEU A 177 14.71 10.38 5.29
C LEU A 177 14.20 11.55 4.45
N TYR A 178 12.95 11.50 4.04
CA TYR A 178 12.33 12.48 3.15
C TYR A 178 11.12 13.12 3.79
N ASN A 179 11.06 14.44 3.76
CA ASN A 179 9.91 15.21 4.24
C ASN A 179 8.97 15.55 3.07
N LEU A 180 7.75 15.03 3.12
CA LEU A 180 6.75 15.20 2.06
C LEU A 180 6.30 16.65 1.88
N LYS A 181 6.35 17.47 2.95
CA LYS A 181 5.92 18.86 2.95
C LYS A 181 7.02 19.79 2.45
N THR A 182 8.23 19.69 3.00
CA THR A 182 9.36 20.58 2.66
C THR A 182 10.17 20.08 1.46
N LYS A 183 9.98 18.82 1.04
CA LYS A 183 10.75 18.12 -0.01
C LYS A 183 12.22 17.91 0.34
N GLU A 184 12.62 18.20 1.57
CA GLU A 184 13.98 17.98 2.03
C GLU A 184 14.27 16.48 2.16
N LYS A 185 15.50 16.09 1.78
CA LYS A 185 15.97 14.71 1.89
C LYS A 185 17.32 14.66 2.60
N LYS A 186 17.47 13.68 3.50
CA LYS A 186 18.72 13.37 4.17
C LYS A 186 19.10 11.92 3.93
N LEU A 187 20.30 11.67 3.39
CA LEU A 187 20.81 10.30 3.23
C LEU A 187 20.97 9.66 4.60
N VAL A 188 20.37 8.47 4.79
CA VAL A 188 20.40 7.71 6.03
C VAL A 188 21.21 6.45 5.88
N LYS A 189 21.13 5.81 4.70
CA LYS A 189 21.83 4.58 4.41
C LYS A 189 22.21 4.51 2.93
N GLU A 190 23.39 4.01 2.66
CA GLU A 190 23.87 3.65 1.33
C GLU A 190 24.44 2.23 1.37
N GLN A 191 24.17 1.46 0.33
CA GLN A 191 24.71 0.12 0.19
C GLN A 191 26.21 0.20 -0.11
N GLU A 192 27.02 -0.43 0.72
CA GLU A 192 28.45 -0.57 0.48
C GLU A 192 28.69 -1.65 -0.59
N ILE A 193 29.61 -1.35 -1.51
CA ILE A 193 30.10 -2.29 -2.52
C ILE A 193 31.56 -2.61 -2.19
N PRO A 194 31.87 -3.75 -1.58
CA PRO A 194 33.24 -4.06 -1.10
C PRO A 194 34.31 -4.06 -2.19
N SER A 195 33.94 -4.38 -3.43
CA SER A 195 34.83 -4.34 -4.61
C SER A 195 35.00 -2.95 -5.23
N GLY A 196 34.38 -1.92 -4.63
CA GLY A 196 34.26 -0.59 -5.21
C GLY A 196 33.11 -0.51 -6.21
N HIS A 197 32.65 0.71 -6.45
CA HIS A 197 31.60 1.02 -7.43
C HIS A 197 32.01 2.24 -8.24
N ASN A 198 32.04 2.08 -9.55
CA ASN A 198 32.24 3.20 -10.48
C ASN A 198 30.89 3.49 -11.17
N PRO A 199 30.29 4.66 -10.95
CA PRO A 199 29.00 5.04 -11.57
C PRO A 199 29.11 5.51 -13.02
N ASP A 200 30.35 5.69 -13.57
CA ASP A 200 30.61 6.20 -14.92
C ASP A 200 30.58 5.10 -15.98
#